data_037c856b1b77b50d5241d1490107960f
#
_entry.id   037c856b1b77b50d5241d1490107960f
#
_cell.length_a   1.000
_cell.length_b   1.000
_cell.length_c   1.000
_cell.angle_alpha   90.00
_cell.angle_beta   90.00
_cell.angle_gamma   90.00
#
_symmetry.space_group_name_H-M   'P 1'
#
loop_
_entity.id
_entity.type
_entity.pdbx_description
1 polymer ?
#
loop_
_entity_poly.entity_id
_entity_poly.type
_entity_poly.pdbx_seq_one_letter_code
_entity_poly.pdbx_strand_id
1 'polypeptide(L)'
;MASIPNKVKDRLVAGIKRFQPILSSAKARDINESDTVTIVNDVLAYVLGYDKYSEITSEFVIRGTYVDLAIKIEGQLQMLIEVKAIGLDLKEAFIKQAVDYGANQGIEWVILTNGVIWQIYRISFKQPIEQELVLEVNMLNLNPKKDEDLETLYMISKEGLSKSMLGDYHSQRQALSRYFIGAMLLSDSVLDVLRRELRRISPDVKIDSEQIKDVLIQEILKREVIEGDKADEARKKIARVMGRALRKPGVTGISRGENGKEEIREVGAAVDLAVVEPVNEFGSKVDE
;
A
#
# COMPACT_ATOMS: atom_id res chain seq x y z
N MET A 1 7.37 8.21 9.57
CA MET A 1 7.14 6.75 9.63
C MET A 1 7.31 6.23 11.05
N ALA A 2 6.74 5.07 11.42
CA ALA A 2 6.97 4.47 12.74
C ALA A 2 8.46 4.06 12.87
N SER A 3 9.06 4.29 14.04
CA SER A 3 10.47 3.94 14.26
C SER A 3 10.68 2.43 14.13
N ILE A 4 11.76 2.04 13.44
CA ILE A 4 12.16 0.63 13.33
C ILE A 4 12.63 0.16 14.71
N PRO A 5 12.10 -0.96 15.25
CA PRO A 5 12.59 -1.51 16.51
C PRO A 5 14.09 -1.87 16.41
N ASN A 6 14.88 -1.58 17.45
CA ASN A 6 16.34 -1.77 17.43
C ASN A 6 16.76 -3.20 17.01
N LYS A 7 16.09 -4.23 17.53
CA LYS A 7 16.37 -5.63 17.18
C LYS A 7 16.18 -5.90 15.68
N VAL A 8 15.16 -5.29 15.07
CA VAL A 8 14.91 -5.42 13.62
C VAL A 8 15.97 -4.64 12.84
N LYS A 9 16.28 -3.41 13.28
CA LYS A 9 17.34 -2.59 12.67
C LYS A 9 18.68 -3.31 12.65
N ASP A 10 19.08 -3.94 13.76
CA ASP A 10 20.33 -4.72 13.85
C ASP A 10 20.32 -5.91 12.88
N ARG A 11 19.19 -6.64 12.78
CA ARG A 11 19.02 -7.74 11.83
C ARG A 11 19.16 -7.27 10.38
N LEU A 12 18.52 -6.16 10.01
CA LEU A 12 18.59 -5.59 8.66
C LEU A 12 20.01 -5.17 8.30
N VAL A 13 20.70 -4.46 9.22
CA VAL A 13 22.10 -4.04 9.06
C VAL A 13 23.03 -5.24 8.88
N ALA A 14 22.91 -6.25 9.73
CA ALA A 14 23.70 -7.48 9.64
C ALA A 14 23.40 -8.24 8.32
N GLY A 15 22.12 -8.29 7.95
CA GLY A 15 21.65 -8.93 6.72
C GLY A 15 22.23 -8.27 5.47
N ILE A 16 22.16 -6.96 5.32
CA ILE A 16 22.75 -6.23 4.19
C ILE A 16 24.23 -6.58 4.07
N LYS A 17 25.01 -6.44 5.16
CA LYS A 17 26.45 -6.72 5.15
C LYS A 17 26.78 -8.15 4.77
N ARG A 18 25.94 -9.12 5.17
CA ARG A 18 26.14 -10.54 4.88
C ARG A 18 25.80 -10.87 3.43
N PHE A 19 24.67 -10.37 2.93
CA PHE A 19 24.14 -10.82 1.65
C PHE A 19 24.68 -10.06 0.44
N GLN A 20 25.14 -8.82 0.57
CA GLN A 20 25.76 -8.08 -0.54
C GLN A 20 26.92 -8.82 -1.21
N PRO A 21 27.95 -9.32 -0.48
CA PRO A 21 29.02 -10.09 -1.10
C PRO A 21 28.53 -11.41 -1.70
N ILE A 22 27.55 -12.09 -1.08
CA ILE A 22 26.96 -13.33 -1.61
C ILE A 22 26.27 -13.05 -2.95
N LEU A 23 25.40 -12.03 -3.00
CA LEU A 23 24.69 -11.64 -4.22
C LEU A 23 25.63 -11.15 -5.31
N SER A 24 26.66 -10.38 -4.96
CA SER A 24 27.69 -9.94 -5.92
C SER A 24 28.44 -11.11 -6.54
N SER A 25 28.85 -12.09 -5.72
CA SER A 25 29.50 -13.32 -6.18
C SER A 25 28.58 -14.20 -7.02
N ALA A 26 27.32 -14.35 -6.59
CA ALA A 26 26.31 -15.11 -7.33
C ALA A 26 26.03 -14.49 -8.71
N LYS A 27 25.89 -13.16 -8.75
CA LYS A 27 25.71 -12.41 -10.01
C LYS A 27 26.91 -12.56 -10.95
N ALA A 28 28.13 -12.51 -10.42
CA ALA A 28 29.33 -12.70 -11.23
C ALA A 28 29.45 -14.13 -11.85
N ARG A 29 28.80 -15.12 -11.21
CA ARG A 29 28.74 -16.51 -11.69
C ARG A 29 27.52 -16.79 -12.57
N ASP A 30 26.61 -15.84 -12.70
CA ASP A 30 25.36 -15.94 -13.43
C ASP A 30 24.56 -17.20 -13.07
N ILE A 31 24.27 -17.37 -11.75
CA ILE A 31 23.59 -18.58 -11.26
C ILE A 31 22.16 -18.69 -11.81
N ASN A 32 21.68 -19.92 -11.94
CA ASN A 32 20.37 -20.25 -12.44
C ASN A 32 19.24 -19.85 -11.48
N GLU A 33 17.99 -20.05 -11.90
CA GLU A 33 16.80 -19.70 -11.15
C GLU A 33 16.68 -20.47 -9.82
N SER A 34 16.94 -21.77 -9.81
CA SER A 34 16.83 -22.61 -8.60
C SER A 34 17.84 -22.19 -7.52
N ASP A 35 19.09 -21.88 -7.92
CA ASP A 35 20.10 -21.36 -7.00
C ASP A 35 19.74 -19.97 -6.51
N THR A 36 19.09 -19.14 -7.35
CA THR A 36 18.59 -17.83 -6.97
C THR A 36 17.46 -17.94 -5.95
N VAL A 37 16.51 -18.87 -6.13
CA VAL A 37 15.46 -19.18 -5.15
C VAL A 37 16.05 -19.51 -3.77
N THR A 38 17.15 -20.29 -3.74
CA THR A 38 17.83 -20.63 -2.49
C THR A 38 18.34 -19.37 -1.76
N ILE A 39 19.00 -18.46 -2.48
CA ILE A 39 19.47 -17.19 -1.89
C ILE A 39 18.31 -16.30 -1.46
N VAL A 40 17.24 -16.21 -2.26
CA VAL A 40 16.02 -15.44 -1.92
C VAL A 40 15.39 -15.98 -0.65
N ASN A 41 15.27 -17.29 -0.49
CA ASN A 41 14.78 -17.93 0.76
C ASN A 41 15.62 -17.50 1.97
N ASP A 42 16.93 -17.49 1.83
CA ASP A 42 17.82 -17.07 2.91
C ASP A 42 17.71 -15.58 3.22
N VAL A 43 17.53 -14.72 2.22
CA VAL A 43 17.24 -13.28 2.42
C VAL A 43 15.93 -13.09 3.16
N LEU A 44 14.87 -13.80 2.76
CA LEU A 44 13.57 -13.75 3.44
C LEU A 44 13.70 -14.13 4.92
N ALA A 45 14.46 -15.19 5.21
CA ALA A 45 14.62 -15.66 6.58
C ALA A 45 15.56 -14.78 7.42
N TYR A 46 16.78 -14.56 6.95
CA TYR A 46 17.84 -13.95 7.76
C TYR A 46 17.86 -12.42 7.71
N VAL A 47 17.35 -11.81 6.65
CA VAL A 47 17.26 -10.35 6.53
C VAL A 47 15.86 -9.87 6.89
N LEU A 48 14.85 -10.39 6.21
CA LEU A 48 13.48 -9.91 6.34
C LEU A 48 12.73 -10.54 7.53
N GLY A 49 13.23 -11.65 8.12
CA GLY A 49 12.80 -12.19 9.40
C GLY A 49 11.60 -13.12 9.35
N TYR A 50 11.27 -13.67 8.20
CA TYR A 50 10.26 -14.70 8.08
C TYR A 50 10.78 -16.05 8.58
N ASP A 51 9.92 -16.81 9.24
CA ASP A 51 10.28 -18.17 9.63
C ASP A 51 10.33 -19.09 8.40
N LYS A 52 11.50 -19.70 8.17
CA LYS A 52 11.78 -20.49 6.97
C LYS A 52 10.88 -21.71 6.82
N TYR A 53 10.40 -22.26 7.94
CA TYR A 53 9.69 -23.53 7.96
C TYR A 53 8.18 -23.39 8.11
N SER A 54 7.72 -22.29 8.70
CA SER A 54 6.29 -22.08 8.97
C SER A 54 5.68 -20.95 8.13
N GLU A 55 6.49 -19.98 7.67
CA GLU A 55 5.97 -18.78 6.98
C GLU A 55 6.36 -18.70 5.50
N ILE A 56 7.41 -19.43 5.08
CA ILE A 56 7.82 -19.50 3.67
C ILE A 56 7.39 -20.85 3.10
N THR A 57 6.62 -20.83 2.01
CA THR A 57 6.24 -22.03 1.26
C THR A 57 6.85 -21.96 -0.12
N SER A 58 7.65 -22.97 -0.51
CA SER A 58 8.23 -23.09 -1.85
C SER A 58 7.28 -23.85 -2.78
N GLU A 59 7.36 -23.56 -4.09
CA GLU A 59 6.54 -24.19 -5.13
C GLU A 59 5.04 -24.17 -4.77
N PHE A 60 4.54 -22.99 -4.42
CA PHE A 60 3.15 -22.84 -4.01
C PHE A 60 2.20 -23.12 -5.18
N VAL A 61 1.42 -24.21 -5.07
CA VAL A 61 0.54 -24.69 -6.14
C VAL A 61 -0.64 -23.76 -6.37
N ILE A 62 -0.85 -23.38 -7.63
CA ILE A 62 -1.93 -22.50 -8.04
C ILE A 62 -2.64 -23.11 -9.26
N ARG A 63 -3.80 -23.72 -9.06
CA ARG A 63 -4.65 -24.27 -10.16
C ARG A 63 -3.86 -24.99 -11.27
N GLY A 64 -2.87 -25.81 -10.89
CA GLY A 64 -2.03 -26.56 -11.85
C GLY A 64 -0.79 -25.81 -12.34
N THR A 65 -0.52 -24.65 -11.80
CA THR A 65 0.70 -23.87 -11.99
C THR A 65 1.33 -23.56 -10.64
N TYR A 66 2.58 -23.05 -10.62
CA TYR A 66 3.30 -22.80 -9.38
C TYR A 66 3.75 -21.34 -9.35
N VAL A 67 3.78 -20.76 -8.15
CA VAL A 67 4.56 -19.57 -7.82
C VAL A 67 5.74 -20.03 -6.97
N ASP A 68 6.92 -19.49 -7.22
CA ASP A 68 8.16 -19.98 -6.60
C ASP A 68 8.09 -19.96 -5.08
N LEU A 69 7.62 -18.86 -4.48
CA LEU A 69 7.52 -18.71 -3.04
C LEU A 69 6.21 -18.00 -2.65
N ALA A 70 5.70 -18.35 -1.48
CA ALA A 70 4.55 -17.69 -0.87
C ALA A 70 4.84 -17.42 0.61
N ILE A 71 4.47 -16.23 1.09
CA ILE A 71 4.61 -15.83 2.48
C ILE A 71 3.26 -15.94 3.18
N LYS A 72 3.25 -16.67 4.30
CA LYS A 72 2.11 -16.81 5.22
C LYS A 72 2.48 -16.23 6.57
N ILE A 73 1.60 -15.41 7.14
CA ILE A 73 1.71 -14.92 8.51
C ILE A 73 0.47 -15.42 9.27
N GLU A 74 0.66 -16.09 10.38
CA GLU A 74 -0.43 -16.69 11.16
C GLU A 74 -1.36 -17.60 10.31
N GLY A 75 -0.76 -18.34 9.37
CA GLY A 75 -1.48 -19.21 8.44
C GLY A 75 -2.19 -18.50 7.28
N GLN A 76 -2.23 -17.19 7.27
CA GLN A 76 -2.85 -16.39 6.23
C GLN A 76 -1.83 -16.04 5.13
N LEU A 77 -2.18 -16.30 3.87
CA LEU A 77 -1.35 -15.93 2.71
C LEU A 77 -1.35 -14.40 2.55
N GLN A 78 -0.16 -13.80 2.61
CA GLN A 78 0.01 -12.36 2.59
C GLN A 78 0.66 -11.85 1.30
N MET A 79 1.53 -12.67 0.69
CA MET A 79 2.37 -12.23 -0.42
C MET A 79 2.79 -13.41 -1.28
N LEU A 80 2.87 -13.20 -2.57
CA LEU A 80 3.44 -14.14 -3.54
C LEU A 80 4.77 -13.60 -4.07
N ILE A 81 5.71 -14.48 -4.36
CA ILE A 81 7.03 -14.09 -4.84
C ILE A 81 7.41 -14.96 -6.04
N GLU A 82 7.66 -14.31 -7.15
CA GLU A 82 8.19 -14.90 -8.37
C GLU A 82 9.70 -14.59 -8.46
N VAL A 83 10.49 -15.61 -8.64
CA VAL A 83 11.95 -15.50 -8.70
C VAL A 83 12.45 -15.80 -10.11
N LYS A 84 13.44 -15.06 -10.56
CA LYS A 84 14.11 -15.28 -11.84
C LYS A 84 15.61 -15.46 -11.64
N ALA A 85 16.26 -16.10 -12.60
CA ALA A 85 17.72 -16.26 -12.58
C ALA A 85 18.41 -14.89 -12.37
N ILE A 86 19.51 -14.88 -11.60
CA ILE A 86 20.13 -13.65 -11.08
C ILE A 86 20.57 -12.66 -12.15
N GLY A 87 20.92 -13.15 -13.34
CA GLY A 87 21.35 -12.34 -14.48
C GLY A 87 20.23 -11.80 -15.34
N LEU A 88 18.96 -12.23 -15.11
CA LEU A 88 17.85 -11.78 -15.94
C LEU A 88 17.36 -10.38 -15.56
N ASP A 89 17.07 -9.57 -16.58
CA ASP A 89 16.32 -8.33 -16.42
C ASP A 89 14.86 -8.64 -16.10
N LEU A 90 14.35 -8.04 -15.06
CA LEU A 90 12.99 -8.27 -14.61
C LEU A 90 11.99 -7.56 -15.55
N LYS A 91 11.02 -8.32 -16.06
CA LYS A 91 9.96 -7.83 -16.94
C LYS A 91 8.61 -8.07 -16.26
N GLU A 92 7.73 -7.10 -16.35
CA GLU A 92 6.39 -7.15 -15.75
C GLU A 92 5.57 -8.38 -16.22
N ALA A 93 5.84 -8.86 -17.44
CA ALA A 93 5.21 -10.08 -17.96
C ALA A 93 5.46 -11.33 -17.09
N PHE A 94 6.55 -11.37 -16.31
CA PHE A 94 6.89 -12.50 -15.47
C PHE A 94 5.96 -12.68 -14.25
N ILE A 95 5.30 -11.61 -13.79
CA ILE A 95 4.40 -11.67 -12.64
C ILE A 95 2.94 -11.92 -13.01
N LYS A 96 2.60 -11.95 -14.30
CA LYS A 96 1.19 -12.01 -14.75
C LYS A 96 0.43 -13.14 -14.06
N GLN A 97 0.99 -14.33 -14.00
CA GLN A 97 0.37 -15.49 -13.38
C GLN A 97 0.17 -15.31 -11.86
N ALA A 98 1.17 -14.78 -11.16
CA ALA A 98 1.07 -14.50 -9.73
C ALA A 98 0.05 -13.40 -9.44
N VAL A 99 -0.07 -12.39 -10.32
CA VAL A 99 -1.07 -11.33 -10.24
C VAL A 99 -2.48 -11.89 -10.45
N ASP A 100 -2.70 -12.67 -11.50
CA ASP A 100 -4.01 -13.27 -11.79
C ASP A 100 -4.49 -14.15 -10.62
N TYR A 101 -3.58 -14.92 -10.01
CA TYR A 101 -3.92 -15.69 -8.84
C TYR A 101 -4.18 -14.82 -7.60
N GLY A 102 -3.27 -13.90 -7.30
CA GLY A 102 -3.40 -12.99 -6.16
C GLY A 102 -4.73 -12.26 -6.19
N ALA A 103 -5.13 -11.77 -7.37
CA ALA A 103 -6.41 -11.11 -7.57
C ALA A 103 -7.62 -12.01 -7.25
N ASN A 104 -7.55 -13.30 -7.61
CA ASN A 104 -8.62 -14.27 -7.33
C ASN A 104 -8.69 -14.69 -5.85
N GLN A 105 -7.60 -14.56 -5.09
CA GLN A 105 -7.51 -14.94 -3.69
C GLN A 105 -7.50 -13.75 -2.72
N GLY A 106 -7.62 -12.54 -3.23
CA GLY A 106 -7.57 -11.34 -2.40
C GLY A 106 -6.18 -11.00 -1.86
N ILE A 107 -5.11 -11.48 -2.52
CA ILE A 107 -3.73 -11.17 -2.15
C ILE A 107 -3.31 -9.88 -2.82
N GLU A 108 -3.01 -8.86 -2.02
CA GLU A 108 -2.69 -7.52 -2.53
C GLU A 108 -1.25 -7.39 -3.03
N TRP A 109 -0.32 -8.25 -2.59
CA TRP A 109 1.10 -8.04 -2.79
C TRP A 109 1.76 -9.17 -3.58
N VAL A 110 2.50 -8.80 -4.61
CA VAL A 110 3.35 -9.70 -5.40
C VAL A 110 4.75 -9.10 -5.48
N ILE A 111 5.75 -9.93 -5.28
CA ILE A 111 7.16 -9.57 -5.50
C ILE A 111 7.67 -10.31 -6.73
N LEU A 112 8.36 -9.60 -7.62
CA LEU A 112 9.22 -10.16 -8.65
C LEU A 112 10.66 -9.87 -8.27
N THR A 113 11.52 -10.91 -8.25
CA THR A 113 12.91 -10.73 -7.87
C THR A 113 13.85 -11.64 -8.66
N ASN A 114 15.08 -11.16 -8.87
CA ASN A 114 16.22 -11.98 -9.27
C ASN A 114 17.26 -12.07 -8.14
N GLY A 115 16.86 -11.87 -6.90
CA GLY A 115 17.73 -11.85 -5.74
C GLY A 115 18.44 -10.50 -5.54
N VAL A 116 18.86 -9.82 -6.62
CA VAL A 116 19.52 -8.49 -6.58
C VAL A 116 18.47 -7.37 -6.61
N ILE A 117 17.57 -7.42 -7.57
CA ILE A 117 16.47 -6.47 -7.71
C ILE A 117 15.19 -7.09 -7.15
N TRP A 118 14.48 -6.34 -6.34
CA TRP A 118 13.19 -6.70 -5.78
C TRP A 118 12.17 -5.67 -6.20
N GLN A 119 11.18 -6.07 -6.98
CA GLN A 119 10.08 -5.22 -7.44
C GLN A 119 8.80 -5.66 -6.73
N ILE A 120 8.24 -4.75 -5.92
CA ILE A 120 7.06 -4.99 -5.10
C ILE A 120 5.87 -4.36 -5.79
N TYR A 121 4.93 -5.20 -6.21
CA TYR A 121 3.71 -4.79 -6.91
C TYR A 121 2.51 -4.90 -5.99
N ARG A 122 1.61 -3.93 -6.13
CA ARG A 122 0.28 -4.00 -5.55
C ARG A 122 -0.73 -4.38 -6.62
N ILE A 123 -1.60 -5.34 -6.29
CA ILE A 123 -2.71 -5.75 -7.15
C ILE A 123 -3.94 -4.89 -6.83
N SER A 124 -4.57 -4.35 -7.86
CA SER A 124 -5.88 -3.72 -7.79
C SER A 124 -6.94 -4.74 -8.22
N PHE A 125 -7.91 -5.00 -7.33
CA PHE A 125 -9.02 -5.95 -7.59
C PHE A 125 -10.16 -5.36 -8.43
N LYS A 126 -9.95 -4.18 -9.00
CA LYS A 126 -10.87 -3.60 -9.98
C LYS A 126 -10.79 -4.39 -11.28
N GLN A 127 -11.84 -4.33 -12.07
CA GLN A 127 -11.81 -4.89 -13.44
C GLN A 127 -11.61 -3.75 -14.45
N PRO A 128 -10.61 -3.90 -15.34
CA PRO A 128 -9.63 -5.00 -15.42
C PRO A 128 -8.70 -5.04 -14.19
N ILE A 129 -8.15 -6.24 -13.90
CA ILE A 129 -7.12 -6.39 -12.86
C ILE A 129 -5.88 -5.62 -13.29
N GLU A 130 -5.37 -4.77 -12.41
CA GLU A 130 -4.19 -3.95 -12.65
C GLU A 130 -3.15 -4.22 -11.57
N GLN A 131 -1.87 -4.13 -11.92
CA GLN A 131 -0.76 -4.13 -11.00
C GLN A 131 -0.03 -2.79 -11.05
N GLU A 132 0.44 -2.33 -9.90
CA GLU A 132 1.22 -1.10 -9.77
C GLU A 132 2.55 -1.41 -9.08
N LEU A 133 3.68 -1.03 -9.70
CA LEU A 133 4.98 -1.08 -9.05
C LEU A 133 5.04 -0.02 -7.94
N VAL A 134 5.00 -0.48 -6.69
CA VAL A 134 4.99 0.40 -5.51
C VAL A 134 6.40 0.71 -5.03
N LEU A 135 7.28 -0.29 -5.03
CA LEU A 135 8.62 -0.18 -4.49
C LEU A 135 9.60 -1.04 -5.31
N GLU A 136 10.78 -0.50 -5.57
CA GLU A 136 11.90 -1.26 -6.13
C GLU A 136 13.11 -1.14 -5.20
N VAL A 137 13.75 -2.26 -4.89
CA VAL A 137 14.92 -2.35 -4.04
C VAL A 137 16.06 -3.01 -4.79
N ASN A 138 17.22 -2.37 -4.85
CA ASN A 138 18.47 -3.01 -5.31
C ASN A 138 19.32 -3.36 -4.09
N MET A 139 19.38 -4.65 -3.75
CA MET A 139 20.11 -5.16 -2.58
C MET A 139 21.60 -4.80 -2.58
N LEU A 140 22.22 -4.70 -3.75
CA LEU A 140 23.64 -4.34 -3.86
C LEU A 140 23.91 -2.84 -3.60
N ASN A 141 22.90 -1.98 -3.75
CA ASN A 141 23.03 -0.54 -3.59
C ASN A 141 22.66 -0.06 -2.18
N LEU A 142 22.09 -0.93 -1.34
CA LEU A 142 21.68 -0.58 0.02
C LEU A 142 22.88 -0.20 0.91
N ASN A 143 22.74 0.89 1.63
CA ASN A 143 23.72 1.34 2.61
C ASN A 143 23.18 1.11 4.04
N PRO A 144 23.78 0.18 4.82
CA PRO A 144 23.30 -0.15 6.16
C PRO A 144 23.43 1.01 7.18
N LYS A 145 24.02 2.15 6.79
CA LYS A 145 24.11 3.36 7.61
C LYS A 145 23.04 4.42 7.28
N LYS A 146 22.26 4.21 6.20
CA LYS A 146 21.18 5.12 5.80
C LYS A 146 19.85 4.60 6.35
N ASP A 147 19.18 5.42 7.14
CA ASP A 147 17.88 5.06 7.71
C ASP A 147 16.82 4.81 6.61
N GLU A 148 16.85 5.58 5.51
CA GLU A 148 15.94 5.39 4.35
C GLU A 148 16.03 3.98 3.73
N ASP A 149 17.27 3.45 3.60
CA ASP A 149 17.49 2.11 3.04
C ASP A 149 17.00 1.02 4.00
N LEU A 150 17.17 1.24 5.31
CA LEU A 150 16.65 0.34 6.34
C LEU A 150 15.12 0.40 6.42
N GLU A 151 14.51 1.58 6.29
CA GLU A 151 13.06 1.76 6.23
C GLU A 151 12.47 1.02 5.02
N THR A 152 13.16 1.09 3.88
CA THR A 152 12.78 0.39 2.65
C THR A 152 12.72 -1.12 2.86
N LEU A 153 13.77 -1.73 3.46
CA LEU A 153 13.75 -3.15 3.80
C LEU A 153 12.75 -3.48 4.91
N TYR A 154 12.56 -2.58 5.86
CA TYR A 154 11.61 -2.77 6.94
C TYR A 154 10.18 -2.93 6.41
N MET A 155 9.78 -2.16 5.39
CA MET A 155 8.44 -2.25 4.81
C MET A 155 8.09 -3.65 4.29
N ILE A 156 9.08 -4.38 3.77
CA ILE A 156 8.91 -5.75 3.24
C ILE A 156 9.33 -6.83 4.24
N SER A 157 9.78 -6.47 5.44
CA SER A 157 10.07 -7.43 6.51
C SER A 157 8.78 -7.98 7.13
N LYS A 158 8.89 -9.08 7.87
CA LYS A 158 7.77 -9.67 8.61
C LYS A 158 7.06 -8.65 9.49
N GLU A 159 7.82 -7.87 10.26
CA GLU A 159 7.26 -6.89 11.18
C GLU A 159 6.63 -5.70 10.44
N GLY A 160 7.20 -5.28 9.31
CA GLY A 160 6.64 -4.22 8.49
C GLY A 160 5.35 -4.67 7.80
N LEU A 161 5.33 -5.89 7.25
CA LEU A 161 4.15 -6.45 6.60
C LEU A 161 3.01 -6.64 7.61
N SER A 162 3.29 -7.18 8.80
CA SER A 162 2.30 -7.33 9.89
C SER A 162 1.72 -5.99 10.37
N LYS A 163 2.42 -4.88 10.17
CA LYS A 163 1.96 -3.52 10.48
C LYS A 163 1.39 -2.77 9.29
N SER A 164 1.17 -3.44 8.16
CA SER A 164 0.67 -2.84 6.92
C SER A 164 1.51 -1.67 6.37
N MET A 165 2.82 -1.66 6.66
CA MET A 165 3.71 -0.55 6.28
C MET A 165 3.76 -0.30 4.77
N LEU A 166 3.69 -1.37 3.94
CA LEU A 166 3.59 -1.24 2.48
C LEU A 166 2.30 -0.53 2.05
N GLY A 167 1.17 -0.85 2.70
CA GLY A 167 -0.12 -0.22 2.44
C GLY A 167 -0.11 1.26 2.80
N ASP A 168 0.48 1.61 3.95
CA ASP A 168 0.62 3.00 4.40
C ASP A 168 1.53 3.80 3.46
N TYR A 169 2.68 3.22 3.09
CA TYR A 169 3.60 3.82 2.13
C TYR A 169 2.94 4.07 0.77
N HIS A 170 2.23 3.08 0.22
CA HIS A 170 1.47 3.24 -1.01
C HIS A 170 0.41 4.34 -0.89
N SER A 171 -0.34 4.36 0.21
CA SER A 171 -1.39 5.36 0.46
C SER A 171 -0.81 6.78 0.55
N GLN A 172 0.34 6.93 1.22
CA GLN A 172 1.06 8.20 1.31
C GLN A 172 1.57 8.67 -0.06
N ARG A 173 2.20 7.76 -0.83
CA ARG A 173 2.64 8.08 -2.20
C ARG A 173 1.48 8.48 -3.10
N GLN A 174 0.35 7.77 -3.00
CA GLN A 174 -0.84 8.09 -3.76
C GLN A 174 -1.39 9.48 -3.40
N ALA A 175 -1.48 9.80 -2.09
CA ALA A 175 -1.95 11.10 -1.62
C ALA A 175 -1.05 12.26 -2.09
N LEU A 176 0.26 12.03 -2.17
CA LEU A 176 1.24 13.00 -2.64
C LEU A 176 1.46 12.95 -4.16
N SER A 177 0.74 12.11 -4.88
CA SER A 177 0.87 12.04 -6.33
C SER A 177 0.37 13.33 -6.99
N ARG A 178 1.01 13.69 -8.12
CA ARG A 178 0.59 14.85 -8.93
C ARG A 178 -0.90 14.81 -9.30
N TYR A 179 -1.45 13.63 -9.54
CA TYR A 179 -2.86 13.46 -9.89
C TYR A 179 -3.80 13.80 -8.74
N PHE A 180 -3.47 13.34 -7.52
CA PHE A 180 -4.26 13.66 -6.33
C PHE A 180 -4.16 15.13 -5.95
N ILE A 181 -2.95 15.69 -5.97
CA ILE A 181 -2.75 17.12 -5.70
C ILE A 181 -3.47 17.97 -6.75
N GLY A 182 -3.33 17.63 -8.04
CA GLY A 182 -4.05 18.32 -9.11
C GLY A 182 -5.57 18.27 -8.96
N ALA A 183 -6.11 17.08 -8.69
CA ALA A 183 -7.54 16.93 -8.46
C ALA A 183 -8.02 17.63 -7.18
N MET A 184 -7.19 17.70 -6.14
CA MET A 184 -7.49 18.44 -4.91
C MET A 184 -7.53 19.95 -5.16
N LEU A 185 -6.59 20.49 -5.92
CA LEU A 185 -6.57 21.91 -6.28
C LEU A 185 -7.82 22.35 -7.08
N LEU A 186 -8.39 21.42 -7.86
CA LEU A 186 -9.60 21.65 -8.65
C LEU A 186 -10.90 21.35 -7.87
N SER A 187 -10.82 20.98 -6.60
CA SER A 187 -12.00 20.71 -5.76
C SER A 187 -12.63 22.01 -5.25
N ASP A 188 -13.96 22.03 -5.13
CA ASP A 188 -14.72 23.21 -4.71
C ASP A 188 -14.22 23.78 -3.37
N SER A 189 -13.91 22.91 -2.40
CA SER A 189 -13.41 23.32 -1.09
C SER A 189 -12.10 24.08 -1.14
N VAL A 190 -11.16 23.67 -2.02
CA VAL A 190 -9.86 24.34 -2.19
C VAL A 190 -10.02 25.61 -3.03
N LEU A 191 -10.84 25.58 -4.08
CA LEU A 191 -11.15 26.76 -4.89
C LEU A 191 -11.79 27.86 -4.05
N ASP A 192 -12.68 27.52 -3.12
CA ASP A 192 -13.28 28.48 -2.18
C ASP A 192 -12.27 29.09 -1.21
N VAL A 193 -11.29 28.31 -0.75
CA VAL A 193 -10.17 28.84 0.04
C VAL A 193 -9.34 29.81 -0.78
N LEU A 194 -8.93 29.43 -1.98
CA LEU A 194 -8.16 30.29 -2.88
C LEU A 194 -8.90 31.59 -3.20
N ARG A 195 -10.19 31.50 -3.50
CA ARG A 195 -11.04 32.68 -3.74
C ARG A 195 -11.06 33.63 -2.54
N ARG A 196 -11.20 33.09 -1.33
CA ARG A 196 -11.22 33.89 -0.10
C ARG A 196 -9.89 34.60 0.13
N GLU A 197 -8.76 33.89 -0.06
CA GLU A 197 -7.46 34.50 0.13
C GLU A 197 -7.13 35.53 -0.94
N LEU A 198 -7.49 35.28 -2.21
CA LEU A 198 -7.31 36.27 -3.29
C LEU A 198 -8.12 37.56 -3.04
N ARG A 199 -9.35 37.45 -2.52
CA ARG A 199 -10.16 38.63 -2.13
C ARG A 199 -9.56 39.38 -0.95
N ARG A 200 -8.84 38.74 -0.04
CA ARG A 200 -8.11 39.45 1.04
C ARG A 200 -6.95 40.27 0.51
N ILE A 201 -6.28 39.75 -0.53
CA ILE A 201 -5.15 40.49 -1.20
C ILE A 201 -5.67 41.60 -2.11
N SER A 202 -6.81 41.38 -2.77
CA SER A 202 -7.40 42.29 -3.73
C SER A 202 -8.89 42.51 -3.48
N PRO A 203 -9.27 43.32 -2.46
CA PRO A 203 -10.66 43.46 -2.01
C PRO A 203 -11.62 44.00 -3.07
N ASP A 204 -11.12 44.84 -3.98
CA ASP A 204 -11.93 45.55 -4.97
C ASP A 204 -12.20 44.72 -6.25
N VAL A 205 -11.63 43.51 -6.33
CA VAL A 205 -11.75 42.65 -7.50
C VAL A 205 -12.82 41.57 -7.25
N LYS A 206 -13.76 41.42 -8.20
CA LYS A 206 -14.70 40.31 -8.20
C LYS A 206 -14.00 39.06 -8.76
N ILE A 207 -13.75 38.09 -7.90
CA ILE A 207 -13.13 36.82 -8.25
C ILE A 207 -14.13 35.71 -7.93
N ASP A 208 -14.41 34.81 -8.88
CA ASP A 208 -15.20 33.61 -8.67
C ASP A 208 -14.33 32.32 -8.78
N SER A 209 -14.90 31.20 -8.35
CA SER A 209 -14.17 29.95 -8.28
C SER A 209 -13.92 29.34 -9.67
N GLU A 210 -14.78 29.60 -10.67
CA GLU A 210 -14.60 29.10 -12.04
C GLU A 210 -13.43 29.82 -12.74
N GLN A 211 -13.28 31.12 -12.55
CA GLN A 211 -12.11 31.84 -13.08
C GLN A 211 -10.79 31.30 -12.52
N ILE A 212 -10.75 30.98 -11.21
CA ILE A 212 -9.57 30.37 -10.59
C ILE A 212 -9.31 28.99 -11.19
N LYS A 213 -10.35 28.20 -11.37
CA LYS A 213 -10.26 26.86 -11.96
C LYS A 213 -9.75 26.90 -13.40
N ASP A 214 -10.24 27.86 -14.21
CA ASP A 214 -9.77 28.04 -15.59
C ASP A 214 -8.28 28.38 -15.65
N VAL A 215 -7.80 29.28 -14.81
CA VAL A 215 -6.37 29.59 -14.71
C VAL A 215 -5.55 28.38 -14.29
N LEU A 216 -6.05 27.61 -13.28
CA LEU A 216 -5.37 26.39 -12.84
C LEU A 216 -5.26 25.36 -13.98
N ILE A 217 -6.31 25.18 -14.77
CA ILE A 217 -6.36 24.19 -15.86
C ILE A 217 -5.51 24.65 -17.06
N GLN A 218 -5.60 25.91 -17.44
CA GLN A 218 -5.02 26.39 -18.70
C GLN A 218 -3.56 26.81 -18.56
N GLU A 219 -3.17 27.33 -17.38
CA GLU A 219 -1.86 27.96 -17.21
C GLU A 219 -0.94 27.31 -16.19
N ILE A 220 -1.50 26.66 -15.15
CA ILE A 220 -0.71 26.18 -14.02
C ILE A 220 -0.51 24.67 -14.04
N LEU A 221 -1.59 23.91 -14.23
CA LEU A 221 -1.55 22.45 -14.20
C LEU A 221 -1.17 21.90 -15.58
N LYS A 222 -0.17 21.02 -15.60
CA LYS A 222 0.16 20.32 -16.83
C LYS A 222 -1.01 19.43 -17.26
N ARG A 223 -1.27 19.35 -18.55
CA ARG A 223 -2.36 18.57 -19.15
C ARG A 223 -2.35 17.10 -18.69
N GLU A 224 -1.17 16.49 -18.63
CA GLU A 224 -0.96 15.13 -18.15
C GLU A 224 -1.34 14.88 -16.67
N VAL A 225 -1.52 15.94 -15.88
CA VAL A 225 -1.92 15.86 -14.45
C VAL A 225 -3.43 15.81 -14.30
N ILE A 226 -4.15 16.42 -15.23
CA ILE A 226 -5.61 16.59 -15.19
C ILE A 226 -6.36 15.68 -16.17
N GLU A 227 -5.68 15.06 -17.11
CA GLU A 227 -6.27 14.15 -18.09
C GLU A 227 -5.78 12.70 -17.89
N GLY A 228 -6.60 11.73 -18.35
CA GLY A 228 -6.32 10.29 -18.31
C GLY A 228 -6.80 9.58 -17.05
N ASP A 229 -6.69 8.24 -17.08
CA ASP A 229 -7.31 7.34 -16.11
C ASP A 229 -6.89 7.63 -14.65
N LYS A 230 -5.60 7.91 -14.41
CA LYS A 230 -5.08 8.23 -13.07
C LYS A 230 -5.66 9.54 -12.50
N ALA A 231 -5.88 10.53 -13.36
CA ALA A 231 -6.50 11.80 -12.98
C ALA A 231 -8.00 11.58 -12.66
N ASP A 232 -8.69 10.78 -13.46
CA ASP A 232 -10.11 10.41 -13.24
C ASP A 232 -10.29 9.62 -11.95
N GLU A 233 -9.41 8.68 -11.67
CA GLU A 233 -9.42 7.94 -10.40
C GLU A 233 -9.21 8.84 -9.18
N ALA A 234 -8.26 9.76 -9.26
CA ALA A 234 -8.02 10.74 -8.21
C ALA A 234 -9.26 11.60 -7.95
N ARG A 235 -9.88 12.13 -9.03
CA ARG A 235 -11.14 12.91 -8.94
C ARG A 235 -12.26 12.13 -8.29
N LYS A 236 -12.51 10.89 -8.75
CA LYS A 236 -13.55 10.01 -8.19
C LYS A 236 -13.32 9.70 -6.71
N LYS A 237 -12.07 9.47 -6.29
CA LYS A 237 -11.73 9.16 -4.89
C LYS A 237 -11.94 10.39 -4.00
N ILE A 238 -11.50 11.57 -4.43
CA ILE A 238 -11.68 12.83 -3.71
C ILE A 238 -13.16 13.16 -3.57
N ALA A 239 -13.93 13.13 -4.67
CA ALA A 239 -15.37 13.41 -4.66
C ALA A 239 -16.13 12.46 -3.71
N ARG A 240 -15.76 11.16 -3.65
CA ARG A 240 -16.37 10.19 -2.75
C ARG A 240 -16.11 10.51 -1.28
N VAL A 241 -14.89 10.93 -0.93
CA VAL A 241 -14.51 11.27 0.44
C VAL A 241 -15.17 12.57 0.86
N MET A 242 -15.15 13.60 0.02
CA MET A 242 -15.82 14.89 0.30
C MET A 242 -17.32 14.76 0.38
N GLY A 243 -17.95 13.98 -0.51
CA GLY A 243 -19.38 13.71 -0.46
C GLY A 243 -19.83 12.94 0.79
N ARG A 244 -18.96 12.11 1.39
CA ARG A 244 -19.22 11.45 2.68
C ARG A 244 -19.05 12.40 3.86
N ALA A 245 -18.09 13.33 3.80
CA ALA A 245 -17.88 14.33 4.85
C ALA A 245 -19.09 15.28 4.98
N LEU A 246 -19.72 15.64 3.85
CA LEU A 246 -20.93 16.47 3.82
C LEU A 246 -22.19 15.73 4.29
N ARG A 247 -22.19 14.40 4.33
CA ARG A 247 -23.34 13.58 4.77
C ARG A 247 -23.30 13.17 6.24
N LYS A 248 -22.25 13.46 6.99
CA LYS A 248 -22.25 13.29 8.45
C LYS A 248 -23.07 14.42 9.05
N PRO A 249 -24.20 14.15 9.77
CA PRO A 249 -24.96 15.19 10.42
C PRO A 249 -24.06 15.87 11.44
N GLY A 250 -23.88 17.16 11.29
CA GLY A 250 -23.20 17.99 12.27
C GLY A 250 -23.99 17.90 13.60
N VAL A 251 -23.35 17.37 14.63
CA VAL A 251 -23.80 17.59 16.00
C VAL A 251 -23.50 19.05 16.29
N THR A 252 -24.53 19.88 16.26
CA THR A 252 -24.79 21.05 17.12
C THR A 252 -25.89 21.89 16.50
N GLY A 253 -27.11 21.52 16.78
CA GLY A 253 -28.23 22.47 16.78
C GLY A 253 -28.43 22.96 18.22
N ILE A 254 -27.85 24.09 18.56
CA ILE A 254 -28.30 24.83 19.75
C ILE A 254 -29.62 25.50 19.38
N SER A 255 -30.72 24.89 19.72
CA SER A 255 -32.00 25.57 19.70
C SER A 255 -32.14 26.40 21.00
N ARG A 256 -32.12 27.71 20.85
CA ARG A 256 -32.55 28.61 21.96
C ARG A 256 -34.04 28.45 22.15
N GLY A 257 -34.41 27.78 23.22
CA GLY A 257 -35.80 27.84 23.74
C GLY A 257 -36.04 29.14 24.48
N GLU A 258 -37.19 29.69 24.27
CA GLU A 258 -37.70 30.91 24.95
C GLU A 258 -38.05 30.69 26.45
N ASN A 259 -37.13 30.24 27.25
CA ASN A 259 -37.28 30.37 28.72
C ASN A 259 -35.98 29.84 29.36
N GLY A 260 -35.07 30.68 29.56
CA GLY A 260 -33.91 30.79 30.43
C GLY A 260 -33.56 29.69 31.44
N LYS A 261 -33.59 28.39 31.10
CA LYS A 261 -32.99 27.30 31.88
C LYS A 261 -32.31 26.32 30.97
N GLU A 262 -31.02 26.11 31.20
CA GLU A 262 -30.20 25.09 30.54
C GLU A 262 -30.57 23.70 31.10
N GLU A 263 -31.17 22.84 30.28
CA GLU A 263 -31.24 21.40 30.53
C GLU A 263 -30.33 20.67 29.55
N ILE A 264 -29.30 20.04 30.09
CA ILE A 264 -28.44 19.13 29.36
C ILE A 264 -29.17 17.78 29.26
N ARG A 265 -29.66 17.43 28.08
CA ARG A 265 -30.13 16.07 27.78
C ARG A 265 -29.06 15.29 27.05
N GLU A 266 -28.44 14.35 27.74
CA GLU A 266 -27.68 13.28 27.12
C GLU A 266 -28.62 12.37 26.32
N VAL A 267 -28.44 12.34 24.98
CA VAL A 267 -29.05 11.32 24.13
C VAL A 267 -28.02 10.24 23.91
N GLY A 268 -28.15 9.15 24.66
CA GLY A 268 -27.36 7.95 24.48
C GLY A 268 -27.65 7.32 23.11
N ALA A 269 -26.65 7.26 22.25
CA ALA A 269 -26.68 6.44 21.06
C ALA A 269 -26.23 5.02 21.44
N ALA A 270 -27.18 4.10 21.48
CA ALA A 270 -26.92 2.68 21.58
C ALA A 270 -26.15 2.22 20.31
N VAL A 271 -24.94 1.76 20.52
CA VAL A 271 -24.16 1.06 19.50
C VAL A 271 -24.59 -0.40 19.57
N ASP A 272 -25.37 -0.83 18.60
CA ASP A 272 -25.72 -2.24 18.41
C ASP A 272 -24.48 -2.98 17.89
N LEU A 273 -23.75 -3.60 18.80
CA LEU A 273 -22.70 -4.57 18.50
C LEU A 273 -23.39 -5.90 18.22
N ALA A 274 -23.58 -6.22 16.95
CA ALA A 274 -23.95 -7.57 16.54
C ALA A 274 -22.81 -8.53 16.92
N VAL A 275 -23.01 -9.23 18.02
CA VAL A 275 -22.20 -10.37 18.44
C VAL A 275 -22.53 -11.53 17.47
N VAL A 276 -21.56 -11.91 16.65
CA VAL A 276 -21.60 -13.15 15.89
C VAL A 276 -21.15 -14.26 16.82
N GLU A 277 -22.11 -15.09 17.26
CA GLU A 277 -21.79 -16.32 17.99
C GLU A 277 -21.10 -17.34 17.09
N PRO A 278 -20.12 -18.11 17.61
CA PRO A 278 -19.50 -19.18 16.86
C PRO A 278 -20.43 -20.41 16.83
N VAL A 279 -20.76 -20.89 15.64
CA VAL A 279 -21.46 -22.15 15.44
C VAL A 279 -20.50 -23.29 15.73
N ASN A 280 -20.69 -23.94 16.89
CA ASN A 280 -20.13 -25.25 17.22
C ASN A 280 -21.11 -26.31 16.73
N GLU A 281 -20.73 -27.06 15.70
CA GLU A 281 -21.32 -28.40 15.46
C GLU A 281 -20.21 -29.40 15.12
N PHE A 282 -19.72 -30.06 16.16
CA PHE A 282 -19.14 -31.39 16.05
C PHE A 282 -20.13 -32.33 16.73
N GLY A 283 -20.95 -32.97 15.93
CA GLY A 283 -21.75 -34.12 16.29
C GLY A 283 -21.07 -35.42 15.80
N SER A 284 -20.40 -36.07 16.71
CA SER A 284 -19.95 -37.46 16.54
C SER A 284 -21.14 -38.38 16.33
N LYS A 285 -21.11 -39.27 15.32
CA LYS A 285 -21.70 -40.59 15.35
C LYS A 285 -20.71 -41.59 14.79
N VAL A 286 -20.19 -42.37 15.71
CA VAL A 286 -19.68 -43.73 15.53
C VAL A 286 -20.92 -44.59 15.55
N ASP A 287 -21.10 -45.46 14.55
CA ASP A 287 -21.73 -46.79 14.70
C ASP A 287 -21.55 -47.62 13.41
N GLU A 288 -20.97 -48.80 13.64
CA GLU A 288 -20.88 -50.05 12.85
C GLU A 288 -20.06 -50.05 11.56
#